data_990e8ba3542849d9d3bf49ef6a6b0588
#
_entry.id   990e8ba3542849d9d3bf49ef6a6b0588
#
_cell.length_a   1.000
_cell.length_b   1.000
_cell.length_c   1.000
_cell.angle_alpha   90.00
_cell.angle_beta   90.00
_cell.angle_gamma   90.00
#
_symmetry.space_group_name_H-M   'P 1'
#
loop_
_entity.id
_entity.type
_entity.pdbx_description
1 polymer ?
#
loop_
_entity_poly.entity_id
_entity_poly.type
_entity_poly.pdbx_seq_one_letter_code
_entity_poly.pdbx_strand_id
1 'polypeptide(L)'
;MSTLAQEVACRRTFAIISHPDAGKTTLTEKLLLYGGAIRQAGSVKARRAERHATSDWMEIEKQRGISVTSSAMQFEFDGYHINILDTPGHQDFSEDTYRVLVAADSAVMLIDAAKGVEEQTVKLFKVCRMRGIPIFTFVNKMDRAAKDPFELVEEIERVLGIRACPVNWPIGVDGDFQGVYHRDEKTVELYFGGDHGKTKAGKTIIPLEDPALQTALEGHYRARLQDEIALLDEAGDAFDLAPVRRGELTPMFFGSAVTNFGVEPFLYRFLKYTLPPLPRESDQGEVSPEDERFSGFIFKIQANMNPAHRDRLAFLRVVSGEFRKGMTVWHSGTGKEMQVRQPQQFMADEREGVENAYPGDIIGLFDPGVYRLGDTLSAGWKIRFDKIPVFAPERFARVRPLDSMKRKQFVKGIDQLAEEGAIQTFRRNETGLEEFIVGVVGELQFDVLTYRLKSEYGVDLLMDRLSYRYVRWMEAAPAAPEDLQLTSTTARGFDAAGNPVLFFENDWSIRLAQEKNKGLALSEIAPRKLG
;
A
#
# COMPACT_ATOMS: atom_id res chain seq x y z
N MET A 1 26.23 -20.65 6.87
CA MET A 1 25.75 -19.30 6.58
C MET A 1 25.17 -19.32 5.17
N SER A 2 23.96 -18.83 5.00
CA SER A 2 23.34 -18.66 3.67
C SER A 2 24.11 -17.62 2.86
N THR A 3 24.14 -17.78 1.55
CA THR A 3 24.70 -16.77 0.65
C THR A 3 23.69 -15.63 0.46
N LEU A 4 24.14 -14.42 0.08
CA LEU A 4 23.25 -13.29 -0.22
C LEU A 4 22.18 -13.69 -1.25
N ALA A 5 22.54 -14.42 -2.30
CA ALA A 5 21.61 -14.91 -3.32
C ALA A 5 20.52 -15.85 -2.72
N GLN A 6 20.87 -16.70 -1.75
CA GLN A 6 19.88 -17.54 -1.06
C GLN A 6 18.92 -16.71 -0.21
N GLU A 7 19.45 -15.70 0.51
CA GLU A 7 18.63 -14.77 1.30
C GLU A 7 17.67 -13.95 0.41
N VAL A 8 18.12 -13.49 -0.76
CA VAL A 8 17.28 -12.81 -1.74
C VAL A 8 16.19 -13.74 -2.27
N ALA A 9 16.57 -14.98 -2.65
CA ALA A 9 15.65 -15.94 -3.26
C ALA A 9 14.45 -16.34 -2.36
N CYS A 10 14.63 -16.36 -1.05
CA CYS A 10 13.57 -16.74 -0.10
C CYS A 10 12.69 -15.56 0.36
N ARG A 11 12.97 -14.31 -0.02
CA ARG A 11 12.18 -13.14 0.40
C ARG A 11 11.07 -12.78 -0.55
N ARG A 12 9.93 -12.39 0.02
CA ARG A 12 8.74 -11.92 -0.71
C ARG A 12 8.18 -10.68 -0.03
N THR A 13 8.09 -9.59 -0.79
CA THR A 13 7.53 -8.33 -0.29
C THR A 13 6.40 -7.89 -1.19
N PHE A 14 5.20 -7.89 -0.68
CA PHE A 14 4.02 -7.54 -1.46
C PHE A 14 3.05 -6.63 -0.72
N ALA A 15 2.31 -5.86 -1.48
CA ALA A 15 1.23 -5.03 -0.97
C ALA A 15 -0.13 -5.67 -1.27
N ILE A 16 -1.11 -5.44 -0.37
CA ILE A 16 -2.50 -5.83 -0.63
C ILE A 16 -3.27 -4.57 -0.99
N ILE A 17 -3.82 -4.54 -2.19
CA ILE A 17 -4.62 -3.44 -2.73
C ILE A 17 -6.08 -3.86 -2.92
N SER A 18 -7.01 -2.97 -2.60
CA SER A 18 -8.44 -3.25 -2.75
C SER A 18 -9.28 -1.98 -2.67
N HIS A 19 -10.53 -2.09 -3.11
CA HIS A 19 -11.58 -1.16 -2.69
C HIS A 19 -11.87 -1.33 -1.18
N PRO A 20 -12.37 -0.29 -0.46
CA PRO A 20 -12.88 -0.44 0.91
C PRO A 20 -13.89 -1.58 1.02
N ASP A 21 -13.88 -2.27 2.15
CA ASP A 21 -14.76 -3.40 2.45
C ASP A 21 -14.59 -4.68 1.60
N ALA A 22 -13.64 -4.75 0.68
CA ALA A 22 -13.36 -5.99 -0.07
C ALA A 22 -12.82 -7.13 0.82
N GLY A 23 -12.45 -6.84 2.07
CA GLY A 23 -11.98 -7.81 3.06
C GLY A 23 -10.46 -7.85 3.21
N LYS A 24 -9.77 -6.75 2.89
CA LYS A 24 -8.31 -6.64 2.95
C LYS A 24 -7.76 -7.00 4.34
N THR A 25 -8.18 -6.33 5.38
CA THR A 25 -7.76 -6.58 6.77
C THR A 25 -8.03 -8.03 7.19
N THR A 26 -9.18 -8.59 6.76
CA THR A 26 -9.50 -9.99 7.04
C THR A 26 -8.51 -10.92 6.34
N LEU A 27 -8.20 -10.70 5.06
CA LEU A 27 -7.22 -11.53 4.34
C LEU A 27 -5.84 -11.42 4.98
N THR A 28 -5.37 -10.22 5.31
CA THR A 28 -4.08 -9.98 5.98
C THR A 28 -3.97 -10.80 7.28
N GLU A 29 -5.00 -10.75 8.14
CA GLU A 29 -5.03 -11.55 9.37
C GLU A 29 -5.01 -13.06 9.12
N LYS A 30 -5.65 -13.52 8.03
CA LYS A 30 -5.61 -14.94 7.67
C LYS A 30 -4.24 -15.37 7.17
N LEU A 31 -3.56 -14.54 6.40
CA LEU A 31 -2.17 -14.81 5.99
C LEU A 31 -1.25 -14.91 7.21
N LEU A 32 -1.39 -14.01 8.19
CA LEU A 32 -0.65 -14.07 9.46
C LEU A 32 -1.00 -15.34 10.29
N LEU A 33 -2.27 -15.76 10.28
CA LEU A 33 -2.72 -17.00 10.93
C LEU A 33 -2.06 -18.25 10.32
N TYR A 34 -2.04 -18.32 8.98
CA TYR A 34 -1.41 -19.44 8.28
C TYR A 34 0.10 -19.45 8.45
N GLY A 35 0.72 -18.26 8.49
CA GLY A 35 2.14 -18.09 8.83
C GLY A 35 2.50 -18.36 10.29
N GLY A 36 1.49 -18.59 11.16
CA GLY A 36 1.71 -18.85 12.59
C GLY A 36 2.12 -17.62 13.40
N ALA A 37 2.12 -16.43 12.80
CA ALA A 37 2.44 -15.17 13.47
C ALA A 37 1.36 -14.76 14.49
N ILE A 38 0.11 -15.19 14.27
CA ILE A 38 -0.99 -15.03 15.22
C ILE A 38 -1.67 -16.38 15.48
N ARG A 39 -2.17 -16.59 16.70
CA ARG A 39 -2.83 -17.86 17.09
C ARG A 39 -4.30 -17.91 16.71
N GLN A 40 -4.96 -16.76 16.65
CA GLN A 40 -6.37 -16.63 16.26
C GLN A 40 -6.56 -15.32 15.51
N ALA A 41 -7.28 -15.36 14.39
CA ALA A 41 -7.67 -14.16 13.67
C ALA A 41 -8.85 -13.47 14.38
N GLY A 42 -8.83 -12.14 14.44
CA GLY A 42 -9.94 -11.33 14.92
C GLY A 42 -11.11 -11.37 13.93
N SER A 43 -12.35 -11.26 14.44
CA SER A 43 -13.52 -11.09 13.59
C SER A 43 -13.77 -9.59 13.39
N VAL A 44 -13.51 -9.08 12.21
CA VAL A 44 -13.76 -7.67 11.83
C VAL A 44 -15.26 -7.29 11.91
N LYS A 45 -16.17 -8.27 11.97
CA LYS A 45 -17.62 -8.05 11.96
C LYS A 45 -18.26 -7.69 13.30
N ALA A 46 -17.54 -7.79 14.39
CA ALA A 46 -18.17 -7.52 15.68
C ALA A 46 -18.02 -6.04 16.06
N ARG A 47 -19.02 -5.22 15.76
CA ARG A 47 -19.22 -3.88 16.39
C ARG A 47 -19.16 -3.90 17.94
N ARG A 48 -18.87 -5.05 18.55
CA ARG A 48 -18.78 -5.31 20.00
C ARG A 48 -17.67 -6.31 20.38
N ALA A 49 -16.71 -6.63 19.51
CA ALA A 49 -15.64 -7.56 19.88
C ALA A 49 -14.49 -6.78 20.53
N GLU A 50 -14.02 -7.27 21.66
CA GLU A 50 -12.91 -6.72 22.46
C GLU A 50 -11.52 -6.81 21.78
N ARG A 51 -11.44 -7.36 20.56
CA ARG A 51 -10.19 -7.45 19.77
C ARG A 51 -10.38 -6.81 18.41
N HIS A 52 -9.58 -5.78 18.15
CA HIS A 52 -9.45 -5.12 16.86
C HIS A 52 -8.43 -5.85 15.97
N ALA A 53 -8.44 -5.55 14.68
CA ALA A 53 -7.46 -6.10 13.75
C ALA A 53 -6.03 -5.69 14.15
N THR A 54 -5.08 -6.60 13.99
CA THR A 54 -3.65 -6.37 14.29
C THR A 54 -3.07 -5.20 13.48
N SER A 55 -3.61 -4.94 12.28
CA SER A 55 -3.20 -3.82 11.42
C SER A 55 -3.73 -2.45 11.86
N ASP A 56 -4.84 -2.39 12.64
CA ASP A 56 -5.50 -1.13 13.02
C ASP A 56 -5.09 -0.72 14.43
N TRP A 57 -4.03 0.05 14.55
CA TRP A 57 -3.45 0.44 15.84
C TRP A 57 -3.93 1.80 16.36
N MET A 58 -4.40 2.70 15.47
CA MET A 58 -4.92 4.00 15.87
C MET A 58 -6.35 3.90 16.42
N GLU A 59 -6.65 4.67 17.46
CA GLU A 59 -8.00 4.70 18.05
C GLU A 59 -9.06 5.18 17.04
N ILE A 60 -8.72 6.10 16.15
CA ILE A 60 -9.61 6.57 15.09
C ILE A 60 -9.92 5.48 14.06
N GLU A 61 -8.96 4.58 13.76
CA GLU A 61 -9.16 3.42 12.90
C GLU A 61 -10.18 2.45 13.53
N LYS A 62 -9.98 2.16 14.82
CA LYS A 62 -10.87 1.31 15.61
C LYS A 62 -12.29 1.86 15.72
N GLN A 63 -12.43 3.16 15.96
CA GLN A 63 -13.73 3.82 16.08
C GLN A 63 -14.51 3.85 14.77
N ARG A 64 -13.81 4.04 13.64
CA ARG A 64 -14.43 4.15 12.31
C ARG A 64 -14.47 2.82 11.55
N GLY A 65 -13.67 1.83 11.95
CA GLY A 65 -13.57 0.52 11.28
C GLY A 65 -12.93 0.60 9.90
N ILE A 66 -12.04 1.58 9.69
CA ILE A 66 -11.28 1.79 8.44
C ILE A 66 -9.79 1.93 8.76
N SER A 67 -8.93 1.30 7.98
CA SER A 67 -7.49 1.51 8.06
C SER A 67 -7.14 2.88 7.46
N VAL A 68 -6.46 3.70 8.25
CA VAL A 68 -6.04 5.07 7.90
C VAL A 68 -4.57 5.08 7.48
N THR A 69 -3.77 4.24 8.14
CA THR A 69 -2.33 4.16 7.90
C THR A 69 -1.96 2.79 7.36
N SER A 70 -0.91 2.74 6.54
CA SER A 70 -0.31 1.48 6.11
C SER A 70 0.48 0.84 7.26
N SER A 71 0.53 -0.48 7.29
CA SER A 71 1.36 -1.25 8.22
C SER A 71 2.27 -2.22 7.47
N ALA A 72 3.44 -2.49 8.04
CA ALA A 72 4.36 -3.51 7.56
C ALA A 72 4.36 -4.65 8.57
N MET A 73 4.11 -5.87 8.12
CA MET A 73 4.05 -7.07 8.95
C MET A 73 4.91 -8.15 8.32
N GLN A 74 5.57 -8.93 9.17
CA GLN A 74 6.52 -9.95 8.73
C GLN A 74 6.17 -11.29 9.37
N PHE A 75 6.41 -12.35 8.62
CA PHE A 75 6.31 -13.72 9.12
C PHE A 75 7.07 -14.69 8.19
N GLU A 76 7.24 -15.92 8.66
CA GLU A 76 7.83 -16.99 7.86
C GLU A 76 6.75 -18.02 7.48
N PHE A 77 6.82 -18.52 6.25
CA PHE A 77 5.95 -19.57 5.78
C PHE A 77 6.65 -20.38 4.68
N ASP A 78 6.68 -21.70 4.82
CA ASP A 78 7.22 -22.64 3.83
C ASP A 78 8.64 -22.27 3.32
N GLY A 79 9.51 -21.81 4.23
CA GLY A 79 10.88 -21.40 3.91
C GLY A 79 11.01 -20.01 3.27
N TYR A 80 9.91 -19.26 3.13
CA TYR A 80 9.92 -17.88 2.69
C TYR A 80 9.85 -16.92 3.87
N HIS A 81 10.64 -15.83 3.78
CA HIS A 81 10.51 -14.65 4.63
C HIS A 81 9.58 -13.64 3.95
N ILE A 82 8.47 -13.35 4.57
CA ILE A 82 7.36 -12.62 3.96
C ILE A 82 7.21 -11.26 4.62
N ASN A 83 7.16 -10.22 3.79
CA ASN A 83 6.82 -8.87 4.19
C ASN A 83 5.48 -8.48 3.54
N ILE A 84 4.43 -8.32 4.34
CA ILE A 84 3.16 -7.78 3.90
C ILE A 84 3.13 -6.28 4.15
N LEU A 85 2.83 -5.53 3.12
CA LEU A 85 2.52 -4.12 3.20
C LEU A 85 1.01 -3.95 3.11
N ASP A 86 0.36 -3.79 4.26
CA ASP A 86 -1.06 -3.50 4.32
C ASP A 86 -1.31 -2.02 4.01
N THR A 87 -2.17 -1.73 3.04
CA THR A 87 -2.43 -0.37 2.55
C THR A 87 -3.79 0.13 3.04
N PRO A 88 -3.99 1.44 3.24
CA PRO A 88 -5.34 1.96 3.47
C PRO A 88 -6.26 1.62 2.30
N GLY A 89 -7.48 1.16 2.60
CA GLY A 89 -8.48 0.86 1.57
C GLY A 89 -9.20 2.11 1.06
N HIS A 90 -9.31 3.15 1.88
CA HIS A 90 -10.08 4.34 1.55
C HIS A 90 -9.34 5.28 0.58
N GLN A 91 -10.06 5.82 -0.41
CA GLN A 91 -9.49 6.69 -1.44
C GLN A 91 -8.78 7.94 -0.89
N ASP A 92 -9.21 8.46 0.25
CA ASP A 92 -8.63 9.64 0.88
C ASP A 92 -7.18 9.42 1.33
N PHE A 93 -6.74 8.15 1.48
CA PHE A 93 -5.40 7.77 1.86
C PHE A 93 -4.59 7.14 0.71
N SER A 94 -4.99 7.39 -0.53
CA SER A 94 -4.34 6.83 -1.72
C SER A 94 -2.85 7.22 -1.82
N GLU A 95 -2.45 8.39 -1.34
CA GLU A 95 -1.05 8.83 -1.36
C GLU A 95 -0.16 7.94 -0.47
N ASP A 96 -0.63 7.53 0.72
CA ASP A 96 0.09 6.57 1.57
C ASP A 96 0.20 5.19 0.87
N THR A 97 -0.87 4.76 0.21
CA THR A 97 -0.86 3.55 -0.61
C THR A 97 0.19 3.61 -1.72
N TYR A 98 0.32 4.74 -2.42
CA TYR A 98 1.32 4.91 -3.48
C TYR A 98 2.75 4.81 -2.94
N ARG A 99 3.03 5.40 -1.77
CA ARG A 99 4.34 5.32 -1.12
C ARG A 99 4.71 3.89 -0.75
N VAL A 100 3.75 3.16 -0.23
CA VAL A 100 3.94 1.76 0.17
C VAL A 100 4.15 0.85 -1.04
N LEU A 101 3.42 1.08 -2.13
CA LEU A 101 3.63 0.34 -3.39
C LEU A 101 5.03 0.53 -3.99
N VAL A 102 5.71 1.64 -3.67
CA VAL A 102 7.11 1.84 -4.07
C VAL A 102 8.05 0.83 -3.38
N ALA A 103 7.69 0.33 -2.21
CA ALA A 103 8.49 -0.65 -1.46
C ALA A 103 8.10 -2.11 -1.76
N ALA A 104 7.05 -2.36 -2.53
CA ALA A 104 6.57 -3.70 -2.88
C ALA A 104 7.23 -4.23 -4.18
N ASP A 105 7.41 -5.55 -4.26
CA ASP A 105 7.87 -6.27 -5.46
C ASP A 105 6.73 -6.93 -6.22
N SER A 106 5.56 -7.08 -5.59
CA SER A 106 4.32 -7.58 -6.19
C SER A 106 3.10 -7.02 -5.45
N ALA A 107 1.91 -7.19 -6.01
CA ALA A 107 0.67 -6.80 -5.38
C ALA A 107 -0.38 -7.92 -5.41
N VAL A 108 -1.13 -8.06 -4.34
CA VAL A 108 -2.36 -8.86 -4.28
C VAL A 108 -3.54 -7.90 -4.42
N MET A 109 -4.25 -8.01 -5.53
CA MET A 109 -5.46 -7.24 -5.81
C MET A 109 -6.67 -8.03 -5.32
N LEU A 110 -7.37 -7.49 -4.33
CA LEU A 110 -8.53 -8.12 -3.73
C LEU A 110 -9.82 -7.59 -4.36
N ILE A 111 -10.65 -8.48 -4.88
CA ILE A 111 -11.94 -8.19 -5.51
C ILE A 111 -13.06 -8.79 -4.66
N ASP A 112 -14.12 -8.04 -4.40
CA ASP A 112 -15.36 -8.54 -3.79
C ASP A 112 -16.16 -9.27 -4.86
N ALA A 113 -16.43 -10.57 -4.66
CA ALA A 113 -17.14 -11.41 -5.64
C ALA A 113 -18.54 -10.89 -6.02
N ALA A 114 -19.22 -10.20 -5.12
CA ALA A 114 -20.53 -9.62 -5.41
C ALA A 114 -20.47 -8.30 -6.18
N LYS A 115 -19.43 -7.51 -5.95
CA LYS A 115 -19.30 -6.16 -6.52
C LYS A 115 -18.49 -6.14 -7.82
N GLY A 116 -17.47 -7.00 -7.93
CA GLY A 116 -16.53 -7.00 -9.05
C GLY A 116 -15.47 -5.88 -8.92
N VAL A 117 -15.08 -5.31 -10.06
CA VAL A 117 -14.02 -4.29 -10.14
C VAL A 117 -14.58 -2.90 -9.81
N GLU A 118 -14.18 -2.37 -8.66
CA GLU A 118 -14.63 -1.07 -8.16
C GLU A 118 -13.61 0.04 -8.46
N GLU A 119 -14.05 1.31 -8.43
CA GLU A 119 -13.27 2.49 -8.87
C GLU A 119 -11.90 2.60 -8.19
N GLN A 120 -11.82 2.38 -6.87
CA GLN A 120 -10.54 2.47 -6.16
C GLN A 120 -9.57 1.37 -6.60
N THR A 121 -10.07 0.17 -6.89
CA THR A 121 -9.26 -0.93 -7.43
C THR A 121 -8.64 -0.53 -8.76
N VAL A 122 -9.40 0.12 -9.66
CA VAL A 122 -8.88 0.61 -10.96
C VAL A 122 -7.75 1.62 -10.76
N LYS A 123 -7.91 2.56 -9.81
CA LYS A 123 -6.88 3.57 -9.51
C LYS A 123 -5.58 2.91 -9.03
N LEU A 124 -5.67 1.99 -8.07
CA LEU A 124 -4.53 1.29 -7.51
C LEU A 124 -3.86 0.34 -8.52
N PHE A 125 -4.65 -0.34 -9.33
CA PHE A 125 -4.16 -1.16 -10.43
C PHE A 125 -3.29 -0.35 -11.41
N LYS A 126 -3.75 0.84 -11.82
CA LYS A 126 -2.98 1.73 -12.70
C LYS A 126 -1.62 2.09 -12.11
N VAL A 127 -1.55 2.33 -10.80
CA VAL A 127 -0.29 2.62 -10.11
C VAL A 127 0.65 1.42 -10.14
N CYS A 128 0.17 0.23 -9.82
CA CYS A 128 0.97 -0.99 -9.91
C CYS A 128 1.51 -1.20 -11.33
N ARG A 129 0.67 -0.99 -12.35
CA ARG A 129 1.06 -1.13 -13.76
C ARG A 129 2.12 -0.09 -14.19
N MET A 130 1.98 1.17 -13.77
CA MET A 130 2.98 2.23 -14.03
C MET A 130 4.34 1.90 -13.40
N ARG A 131 4.36 1.13 -12.32
CA ARG A 131 5.55 0.70 -11.59
C ARG A 131 6.11 -0.65 -12.10
N GLY A 132 5.43 -1.31 -13.02
CA GLY A 132 5.82 -2.65 -13.50
C GLY A 132 5.68 -3.75 -12.44
N ILE A 133 4.84 -3.54 -11.40
CA ILE A 133 4.66 -4.51 -10.31
C ILE A 133 3.71 -5.60 -10.78
N PRO A 134 4.09 -6.91 -10.73
CA PRO A 134 3.20 -8.03 -11.00
C PRO A 134 2.00 -8.05 -10.05
N ILE A 135 0.81 -8.34 -10.60
CA ILE A 135 -0.44 -8.32 -9.85
C ILE A 135 -1.05 -9.72 -9.84
N PHE A 136 -1.43 -10.17 -8.65
CA PHE A 136 -2.17 -11.42 -8.40
C PHE A 136 -3.56 -11.06 -7.90
N THR A 137 -4.60 -11.60 -8.53
CA THR A 137 -5.98 -11.28 -8.17
C THR A 137 -6.55 -12.34 -7.24
N PHE A 138 -7.12 -11.91 -6.10
CA PHE A 138 -7.87 -12.77 -5.20
C PHE A 138 -9.34 -12.31 -5.16
N VAL A 139 -10.25 -13.12 -5.68
CA VAL A 139 -11.70 -12.90 -5.60
C VAL A 139 -12.20 -13.45 -4.28
N ASN A 140 -12.56 -12.53 -3.40
CA ASN A 140 -12.93 -12.80 -2.01
C ASN A 140 -14.45 -12.83 -1.83
N LYS A 141 -14.88 -13.42 -0.72
CA LYS A 141 -16.28 -13.49 -0.28
C LYS A 141 -17.15 -14.44 -1.11
N MET A 142 -16.56 -15.49 -1.64
CA MET A 142 -17.31 -16.56 -2.33
C MET A 142 -18.32 -17.29 -1.42
N ASP A 143 -18.22 -17.07 -0.09
CA ASP A 143 -19.18 -17.57 0.93
C ASP A 143 -20.54 -16.86 0.91
N ARG A 144 -20.76 -15.92 0.01
CA ARG A 144 -21.98 -15.11 -0.11
C ARG A 144 -22.47 -15.08 -1.55
N ALA A 145 -23.61 -14.37 -1.76
CA ALA A 145 -24.06 -14.03 -3.10
C ALA A 145 -22.92 -13.37 -3.89
N ALA A 146 -22.62 -13.92 -5.05
CA ALA A 146 -21.51 -13.55 -5.90
C ALA A 146 -21.95 -13.48 -7.38
N LYS A 147 -21.21 -12.70 -8.17
CA LYS A 147 -21.33 -12.76 -9.63
C LYS A 147 -20.85 -14.12 -10.14
N ASP A 148 -21.28 -14.48 -11.35
CA ASP A 148 -20.75 -15.66 -12.02
C ASP A 148 -19.22 -15.56 -12.18
N PRO A 149 -18.44 -16.62 -11.90
CA PRO A 149 -17.00 -16.59 -12.02
C PRO A 149 -16.47 -16.20 -13.40
N PHE A 150 -17.14 -16.60 -14.49
CA PHE A 150 -16.76 -16.18 -15.86
C PHE A 150 -17.02 -14.70 -16.07
N GLU A 151 -18.13 -14.16 -15.55
CA GLU A 151 -18.42 -12.73 -15.61
C GLU A 151 -17.33 -11.91 -14.87
N LEU A 152 -16.83 -12.40 -13.74
CA LEU A 152 -15.75 -11.76 -13.01
C LEU A 152 -14.42 -11.76 -13.78
N VAL A 153 -14.09 -12.85 -14.47
CA VAL A 153 -12.92 -12.93 -15.36
C VAL A 153 -13.04 -11.89 -16.48
N GLU A 154 -14.17 -11.89 -17.20
CA GLU A 154 -14.42 -10.92 -18.28
C GLU A 154 -14.40 -9.46 -17.79
N GLU A 155 -14.98 -9.19 -16.63
CA GLU A 155 -14.99 -7.84 -16.04
C GLU A 155 -13.59 -7.35 -15.74
N ILE A 156 -12.72 -8.20 -15.14
CA ILE A 156 -11.33 -7.87 -14.86
C ILE A 156 -10.58 -7.54 -16.15
N GLU A 157 -10.71 -8.37 -17.17
CA GLU A 157 -10.06 -8.16 -18.45
C GLU A 157 -10.53 -6.89 -19.15
N ARG A 158 -11.81 -6.67 -19.22
CA ARG A 158 -12.43 -5.52 -19.88
C ARG A 158 -12.13 -4.20 -19.17
N VAL A 159 -12.24 -4.17 -17.83
CA VAL A 159 -12.12 -2.93 -17.05
C VAL A 159 -10.67 -2.55 -16.80
N LEU A 160 -9.81 -3.53 -16.52
CA LEU A 160 -8.40 -3.29 -16.19
C LEU A 160 -7.48 -3.39 -17.41
N GLY A 161 -7.89 -4.04 -18.47
CA GLY A 161 -7.07 -4.24 -19.67
C GLY A 161 -5.86 -5.14 -19.42
N ILE A 162 -6.03 -6.16 -18.57
CA ILE A 162 -5.05 -7.21 -18.27
C ILE A 162 -5.71 -8.56 -18.47
N ARG A 163 -4.99 -9.53 -19.04
CA ARG A 163 -5.51 -10.90 -19.18
C ARG A 163 -5.60 -11.56 -17.79
N ALA A 164 -6.62 -12.35 -17.56
CA ALA A 164 -6.86 -13.05 -16.30
C ALA A 164 -6.77 -14.57 -16.48
N CYS A 165 -5.94 -15.23 -15.69
CA CYS A 165 -5.80 -16.67 -15.70
C CYS A 165 -6.25 -17.26 -14.37
N PRO A 166 -7.44 -17.88 -14.28
CA PRO A 166 -7.85 -18.62 -13.10
C PRO A 166 -6.88 -19.77 -12.79
N VAL A 167 -6.26 -19.74 -11.62
CA VAL A 167 -5.36 -20.79 -11.11
C VAL A 167 -6.17 -21.83 -10.34
N ASN A 168 -7.18 -21.40 -9.62
CA ASN A 168 -8.22 -22.26 -9.06
C ASN A 168 -9.59 -21.84 -9.58
N TRP A 169 -10.56 -22.74 -9.45
CA TRP A 169 -11.95 -22.48 -9.85
C TRP A 169 -12.92 -22.80 -8.72
N PRO A 170 -13.90 -21.95 -8.41
CA PRO A 170 -14.80 -22.15 -7.28
C PRO A 170 -15.82 -23.27 -7.56
N ILE A 171 -16.14 -24.04 -6.54
CA ILE A 171 -17.19 -25.07 -6.57
C ILE A 171 -18.33 -24.58 -5.70
N GLY A 172 -19.47 -24.28 -6.33
CA GLY A 172 -20.58 -23.60 -5.67
C GLY A 172 -20.40 -22.09 -5.61
N VAL A 173 -21.51 -21.37 -5.67
CA VAL A 173 -21.62 -19.90 -5.62
C VAL A 173 -22.85 -19.52 -4.77
N ASP A 174 -23.08 -18.22 -4.55
CA ASP A 174 -24.30 -17.69 -3.90
C ASP A 174 -24.52 -18.20 -2.46
N GLY A 175 -23.45 -18.29 -1.69
CA GLY A 175 -23.50 -18.73 -0.30
C GLY A 175 -23.34 -20.24 -0.12
N ASP A 176 -23.15 -20.97 -1.21
CA ASP A 176 -23.00 -22.42 -1.25
C ASP A 176 -21.60 -22.85 -1.71
N PHE A 177 -20.59 -22.12 -1.26
CA PHE A 177 -19.19 -22.35 -1.61
C PHE A 177 -18.65 -23.62 -0.93
N GLN A 178 -18.49 -24.69 -1.70
CA GLN A 178 -18.06 -26.02 -1.23
C GLN A 178 -16.54 -26.18 -1.22
N GLY A 179 -15.85 -25.57 -2.17
CA GLY A 179 -14.42 -25.77 -2.35
C GLY A 179 -13.86 -25.10 -3.60
N VAL A 180 -12.67 -25.52 -3.96
CA VAL A 180 -12.00 -25.05 -5.19
C VAL A 180 -11.40 -26.22 -5.97
N TYR A 181 -11.43 -26.11 -7.29
CA TYR A 181 -10.67 -26.96 -8.19
C TYR A 181 -9.34 -26.29 -8.54
N HIS A 182 -8.24 -26.99 -8.38
CA HIS A 182 -6.90 -26.54 -8.75
C HIS A 182 -6.54 -27.00 -10.17
N ARG A 183 -6.40 -26.06 -11.09
CA ARG A 183 -6.16 -26.35 -12.51
C ARG A 183 -4.78 -26.98 -12.78
N ASP A 184 -3.77 -26.55 -12.03
CA ASP A 184 -2.37 -27.03 -12.16
C ASP A 184 -2.20 -28.47 -11.71
N GLU A 185 -2.84 -28.85 -10.59
CA GLU A 185 -2.74 -30.19 -9.98
C GLU A 185 -3.88 -31.12 -10.37
N LYS A 186 -4.92 -30.60 -11.00
CA LYS A 186 -6.16 -31.31 -11.33
C LYS A 186 -6.79 -31.98 -10.10
N THR A 187 -6.82 -31.25 -8.99
CA THR A 187 -7.37 -31.71 -7.70
C THR A 187 -8.51 -30.82 -7.25
N VAL A 188 -9.47 -31.42 -6.56
CA VAL A 188 -10.58 -30.73 -5.89
C VAL A 188 -10.26 -30.64 -4.39
N GLU A 189 -10.27 -29.44 -3.83
CA GLU A 189 -10.12 -29.18 -2.41
C GLU A 189 -11.46 -28.78 -1.83
N LEU A 190 -12.10 -29.67 -1.08
CA LEU A 190 -13.38 -29.46 -0.40
C LEU A 190 -13.15 -29.04 1.05
N TYR A 191 -13.92 -28.07 1.52
CA TYR A 191 -13.84 -27.53 2.87
C TYR A 191 -15.00 -27.99 3.74
N PHE A 192 -14.71 -28.29 4.99
CA PHE A 192 -15.72 -28.69 5.95
C PHE A 192 -15.40 -28.18 7.36
N GLY A 193 -16.45 -28.02 8.15
CA GLY A 193 -16.35 -27.50 9.49
C GLY A 193 -15.96 -26.01 9.50
N GLY A 194 -15.83 -25.47 10.66
CA GLY A 194 -15.34 -24.11 10.84
C GLY A 194 -16.04 -23.41 11.98
N ASP A 195 -15.24 -22.68 12.76
CA ASP A 195 -15.66 -21.78 13.83
C ASP A 195 -15.74 -20.33 13.34
N HIS A 196 -16.34 -20.12 12.15
CA HIS A 196 -16.37 -18.85 11.44
C HIS A 196 -14.97 -18.30 11.13
N GLY A 197 -14.02 -19.21 10.76
CA GLY A 197 -12.69 -18.84 10.32
C GLY A 197 -11.73 -18.41 11.42
N LYS A 198 -12.02 -18.65 12.69
CA LYS A 198 -11.08 -18.35 13.79
C LYS A 198 -9.87 -19.28 13.79
N THR A 199 -10.04 -20.49 13.30
CA THR A 199 -9.01 -21.50 13.12
C THR A 199 -8.89 -21.94 11.67
N LYS A 200 -7.84 -22.69 11.31
CA LYS A 200 -7.68 -23.23 9.96
C LYS A 200 -8.87 -24.12 9.60
N ALA A 201 -9.35 -24.03 8.36
CA ALA A 201 -10.45 -24.86 7.87
C ALA A 201 -10.03 -26.34 7.78
N GLY A 202 -10.95 -27.23 8.08
CA GLY A 202 -10.82 -28.65 7.72
C GLY A 202 -10.94 -28.81 6.20
N LYS A 203 -10.13 -29.66 5.58
CA LYS A 203 -10.13 -29.85 4.15
C LYS A 203 -9.86 -31.29 3.73
N THR A 204 -10.39 -31.66 2.57
CA THR A 204 -10.08 -32.92 1.88
C THR A 204 -9.66 -32.58 0.45
N ILE A 205 -8.54 -33.14 0.00
CA ILE A 205 -8.04 -32.96 -1.37
C ILE A 205 -8.23 -34.28 -2.10
N ILE A 206 -8.92 -34.24 -3.23
CA ILE A 206 -9.28 -35.41 -4.03
C ILE A 206 -8.89 -35.14 -5.50
N PRO A 207 -8.13 -36.03 -6.16
CA PRO A 207 -7.90 -35.92 -7.60
C PRO A 207 -9.22 -35.89 -8.38
N LEU A 208 -9.28 -35.08 -9.45
CA LEU A 208 -10.51 -34.92 -10.25
C LEU A 208 -11.07 -36.24 -10.79
N GLU A 209 -10.18 -37.17 -11.13
CA GLU A 209 -10.55 -38.49 -11.71
C GLU A 209 -10.82 -39.56 -10.63
N ASP A 210 -10.60 -39.28 -9.35
CA ASP A 210 -10.76 -40.23 -8.26
C ASP A 210 -12.25 -40.53 -8.03
N PRO A 211 -12.65 -41.84 -8.02
CA PRO A 211 -14.04 -42.24 -7.72
C PRO A 211 -14.56 -41.71 -6.37
N ALA A 212 -13.66 -41.43 -5.38
CA ALA A 212 -14.05 -40.86 -4.12
C ALA A 212 -14.73 -39.49 -4.26
N LEU A 213 -14.43 -38.73 -5.31
CA LEU A 213 -15.07 -37.45 -5.60
C LEU A 213 -16.58 -37.61 -5.88
N GLN A 214 -17.03 -38.79 -6.37
CA GLN A 214 -18.43 -39.06 -6.61
C GLN A 214 -19.26 -39.11 -5.32
N THR A 215 -18.62 -39.51 -4.23
CA THR A 215 -19.26 -39.54 -2.90
C THR A 215 -19.07 -38.25 -2.12
N ALA A 216 -17.95 -37.58 -2.32
CA ALA A 216 -17.61 -36.36 -1.57
C ALA A 216 -18.27 -35.09 -2.11
N LEU A 217 -18.60 -35.06 -3.42
CA LEU A 217 -19.22 -33.89 -4.07
C LEU A 217 -20.53 -34.31 -4.75
N GLU A 218 -21.63 -33.61 -4.42
CA GLU A 218 -22.94 -33.86 -5.00
C GLU A 218 -22.94 -33.78 -6.53
N GLY A 219 -23.81 -34.61 -7.16
CA GLY A 219 -23.80 -34.83 -8.62
C GLY A 219 -23.95 -33.55 -9.45
N HIS A 220 -24.77 -32.60 -8.99
CA HIS A 220 -25.00 -31.35 -9.72
C HIS A 220 -23.77 -30.42 -9.71
N TYR A 221 -23.03 -30.33 -8.60
CA TYR A 221 -21.76 -29.58 -8.55
C TYR A 221 -20.68 -30.20 -9.43
N ARG A 222 -20.63 -31.54 -9.45
CA ARG A 222 -19.68 -32.26 -10.28
C ARG A 222 -19.93 -32.07 -11.76
N ALA A 223 -21.19 -32.17 -12.19
CA ALA A 223 -21.57 -31.94 -13.59
C ALA A 223 -21.23 -30.49 -14.01
N ARG A 224 -21.64 -29.53 -13.22
CA ARG A 224 -21.32 -28.12 -13.46
C ARG A 224 -19.82 -27.88 -13.53
N LEU A 225 -19.05 -28.42 -12.58
CA LEU A 225 -17.57 -28.28 -12.56
C LEU A 225 -16.93 -28.85 -13.81
N GLN A 226 -17.42 -30.02 -14.32
CA GLN A 226 -16.90 -30.61 -15.55
C GLN A 226 -17.16 -29.74 -16.78
N ASP A 227 -18.34 -29.16 -16.88
CA ASP A 227 -18.70 -28.24 -17.97
C ASP A 227 -17.86 -26.96 -17.91
N GLU A 228 -17.69 -26.39 -16.71
CA GLU A 228 -16.88 -25.20 -16.49
C GLU A 228 -15.37 -25.41 -16.74
N ILE A 229 -14.83 -26.57 -16.36
CA ILE A 229 -13.43 -26.94 -16.67
C ILE A 229 -13.24 -27.05 -18.19
N ALA A 230 -14.18 -27.68 -18.91
CA ALA A 230 -14.10 -27.79 -20.37
C ALA A 230 -14.05 -26.40 -21.03
N LEU A 231 -14.89 -25.46 -20.59
CA LEU A 231 -14.89 -24.09 -21.08
C LEU A 231 -13.57 -23.36 -20.75
N LEU A 232 -13.04 -23.54 -19.54
CA LEU A 232 -11.77 -22.93 -19.13
C LEU A 232 -10.57 -23.47 -19.93
N ASP A 233 -10.59 -24.74 -20.29
CA ASP A 233 -9.51 -25.38 -21.06
C ASP A 233 -9.59 -25.01 -22.55
N GLU A 234 -10.79 -24.70 -23.08
CA GLU A 234 -10.97 -24.25 -24.45
C GLU A 234 -10.72 -22.77 -24.66
N ALA A 235 -11.24 -21.91 -23.76
CA ALA A 235 -11.27 -20.45 -23.93
C ALA A 235 -10.37 -19.69 -22.94
N GLY A 236 -9.92 -20.32 -21.86
CA GLY A 236 -9.14 -19.64 -20.82
C GLY A 236 -7.65 -19.55 -21.15
N ASP A 237 -7.01 -18.48 -20.70
CA ASP A 237 -5.56 -18.34 -20.77
C ASP A 237 -4.84 -19.46 -20.00
N ALA A 238 -3.80 -20.00 -20.60
CA ALA A 238 -2.90 -20.92 -19.92
C ALA A 238 -2.01 -20.14 -18.94
N PHE A 239 -1.72 -20.75 -17.80
CA PHE A 239 -0.82 -20.14 -16.82
C PHE A 239 0.62 -20.12 -17.35
N ASP A 240 1.19 -18.91 -17.45
CA ASP A 240 2.59 -18.67 -17.78
C ASP A 240 3.16 -17.56 -16.91
N LEU A 241 4.31 -17.83 -16.27
CA LEU A 241 4.99 -16.86 -15.42
C LEU A 241 5.60 -15.68 -16.17
N ALA A 242 5.97 -15.85 -17.44
CA ALA A 242 6.61 -14.78 -18.19
C ALA A 242 5.67 -13.57 -18.42
N PRO A 243 4.41 -13.73 -18.88
CA PRO A 243 3.43 -12.65 -18.93
C PRO A 243 3.08 -12.08 -17.55
N VAL A 244 3.02 -12.92 -16.51
CA VAL A 244 2.78 -12.43 -15.14
C VAL A 244 3.87 -11.46 -14.70
N ARG A 245 5.14 -11.82 -14.93
CA ARG A 245 6.30 -10.98 -14.60
C ARG A 245 6.31 -9.65 -15.36
N ARG A 246 5.76 -9.61 -16.57
CA ARG A 246 5.63 -8.37 -17.36
C ARG A 246 4.37 -7.57 -17.04
N GLY A 247 3.51 -8.03 -16.12
CA GLY A 247 2.24 -7.38 -15.79
C GLY A 247 1.19 -7.45 -16.91
N GLU A 248 1.28 -8.44 -17.80
CA GLU A 248 0.36 -8.68 -18.91
C GLU A 248 -0.75 -9.69 -18.58
N LEU A 249 -0.51 -10.53 -17.57
CA LEU A 249 -1.40 -11.57 -17.08
C LEU A 249 -1.50 -11.49 -15.57
N THR A 250 -2.71 -11.59 -15.02
CA THR A 250 -2.93 -11.74 -13.58
C THR A 250 -3.39 -13.16 -13.26
N PRO A 251 -2.64 -13.92 -12.45
CA PRO A 251 -3.14 -15.16 -11.85
C PRO A 251 -4.31 -14.84 -10.94
N MET A 252 -5.43 -15.58 -11.14
CA MET A 252 -6.68 -15.32 -10.43
C MET A 252 -7.03 -16.48 -9.51
N PHE A 253 -7.39 -16.14 -8.27
CA PHE A 253 -7.75 -17.09 -7.23
C PHE A 253 -9.12 -16.74 -6.66
N PHE A 254 -9.93 -17.76 -6.38
CA PHE A 254 -11.23 -17.63 -5.74
C PHE A 254 -11.18 -18.19 -4.32
N GLY A 255 -11.84 -17.51 -3.38
CA GLY A 255 -11.87 -17.95 -2.00
C GLY A 255 -12.72 -17.08 -1.08
N SER A 256 -12.66 -17.39 0.21
CA SER A 256 -13.31 -16.63 1.28
C SER A 256 -12.36 -16.46 2.46
N ALA A 257 -11.93 -15.23 2.69
CA ALA A 257 -11.10 -14.92 3.83
C ALA A 257 -11.84 -15.13 5.18
N VAL A 258 -13.16 -14.95 5.22
CA VAL A 258 -13.94 -15.13 6.46
C VAL A 258 -13.98 -16.58 6.90
N THR A 259 -14.15 -17.51 5.95
CA THR A 259 -14.25 -18.95 6.23
C THR A 259 -12.89 -19.66 6.21
N ASN A 260 -11.83 -19.00 5.76
CA ASN A 260 -10.49 -19.56 5.46
C ASN A 260 -10.45 -20.46 4.21
N PHE A 261 -11.52 -20.52 3.42
CA PHE A 261 -11.60 -21.37 2.23
C PHE A 261 -10.78 -20.75 1.08
N GLY A 262 -9.90 -21.53 0.47
CA GLY A 262 -9.02 -21.09 -0.61
C GLY A 262 -7.83 -20.21 -0.20
N VAL A 263 -7.70 -19.83 1.08
CA VAL A 263 -6.64 -18.90 1.53
C VAL A 263 -5.27 -19.58 1.62
N GLU A 264 -5.20 -20.76 2.21
CA GLU A 264 -3.92 -21.49 2.33
C GLU A 264 -3.34 -21.87 0.95
N PRO A 265 -4.11 -22.50 0.03
CA PRO A 265 -3.62 -22.82 -1.31
C PRO A 265 -3.28 -21.56 -2.13
N PHE A 266 -3.99 -20.45 -1.92
CA PHE A 266 -3.60 -19.17 -2.49
C PHE A 266 -2.22 -18.74 -1.99
N LEU A 267 -1.98 -18.70 -0.69
CA LEU A 267 -0.70 -18.28 -0.12
C LEU A 267 0.45 -19.13 -0.68
N TYR A 268 0.30 -20.45 -0.67
CA TYR A 268 1.32 -21.38 -1.17
C TYR A 268 1.68 -21.10 -2.64
N ARG A 269 0.66 -21.01 -3.52
CA ARG A 269 0.88 -20.77 -4.96
C ARG A 269 1.37 -19.35 -5.25
N PHE A 270 0.83 -18.38 -4.53
CA PHE A 270 1.29 -16.99 -4.63
C PHE A 270 2.79 -16.87 -4.34
N LEU A 271 3.27 -17.45 -3.25
CA LEU A 271 4.70 -17.42 -2.89
C LEU A 271 5.59 -18.13 -3.91
N LYS A 272 5.09 -19.21 -4.51
CA LYS A 272 5.78 -19.94 -5.57
C LYS A 272 5.89 -19.13 -6.87
N TYR A 273 4.87 -18.35 -7.20
CA TYR A 273 4.75 -17.64 -8.48
C TYR A 273 5.26 -16.20 -8.42
N THR A 274 5.22 -15.58 -7.24
CA THR A 274 5.71 -14.21 -7.07
C THR A 274 7.22 -14.11 -7.15
N LEU A 275 7.70 -12.92 -7.49
CA LEU A 275 9.13 -12.69 -7.68
C LEU A 275 9.86 -12.46 -6.36
N PRO A 276 11.14 -12.81 -6.27
CA PRO A 276 12.04 -12.29 -5.26
C PRO A 276 12.19 -10.76 -5.41
N PRO A 277 12.90 -10.09 -4.49
CA PRO A 277 13.17 -8.67 -4.58
C PRO A 277 13.65 -8.23 -5.96
N LEU A 278 13.05 -7.16 -6.47
CA LEU A 278 13.33 -6.64 -7.81
C LEU A 278 14.49 -5.63 -7.78
N PRO A 279 15.28 -5.51 -8.88
CA PRO A 279 16.24 -4.44 -9.06
C PRO A 279 15.59 -3.06 -9.00
N ARG A 280 16.36 -2.03 -8.65
CA ARG A 280 15.86 -0.66 -8.54
C ARG A 280 16.77 0.35 -9.20
N GLU A 281 16.19 1.29 -9.92
CA GLU A 281 16.91 2.39 -10.57
C GLU A 281 17.47 3.40 -9.55
N SER A 282 18.68 3.86 -9.81
CA SER A 282 19.38 4.89 -9.05
C SER A 282 20.05 5.91 -9.98
N ASP A 283 20.60 6.97 -9.41
CA ASP A 283 21.39 7.98 -10.11
C ASP A 283 22.69 7.42 -10.76
N GLN A 284 23.05 6.17 -10.43
CA GLN A 284 24.21 5.47 -11.01
C GLN A 284 23.82 4.22 -11.82
N GLY A 285 22.56 4.08 -12.20
CA GLY A 285 22.00 2.95 -12.91
C GLY A 285 21.26 1.97 -12.01
N GLU A 286 20.89 0.83 -12.58
CA GLU A 286 20.13 -0.20 -11.89
C GLU A 286 20.95 -0.91 -10.80
N VAL A 287 20.37 -1.05 -9.63
CA VAL A 287 20.96 -1.72 -8.46
C VAL A 287 20.31 -3.09 -8.31
N SER A 288 21.11 -4.15 -8.47
CA SER A 288 20.67 -5.52 -8.25
C SER A 288 20.53 -5.83 -6.77
N PRO A 289 19.50 -6.62 -6.35
CA PRO A 289 19.43 -7.15 -4.99
C PRO A 289 20.63 -8.00 -4.57
N GLU A 290 21.33 -8.59 -5.54
CA GLU A 290 22.51 -9.42 -5.29
C GLU A 290 23.82 -8.61 -5.21
N ASP A 291 23.79 -7.27 -5.35
CA ASP A 291 24.97 -6.44 -5.11
C ASP A 291 25.34 -6.52 -3.61
N GLU A 292 26.62 -6.80 -3.33
CA GLU A 292 27.10 -6.99 -1.95
C GLU A 292 27.13 -5.68 -1.14
N ARG A 293 27.12 -4.53 -1.82
CA ARG A 293 27.11 -3.21 -1.16
C ARG A 293 25.72 -2.91 -0.65
N PHE A 294 25.64 -2.54 0.62
CA PHE A 294 24.38 -2.19 1.23
C PHE A 294 23.75 -0.94 0.62
N SER A 295 22.47 -1.03 0.32
CA SER A 295 21.63 0.13 0.04
C SER A 295 20.17 -0.12 0.44
N GLY A 296 19.46 0.97 0.73
CA GLY A 296 18.03 0.96 1.02
C GLY A 296 17.46 2.38 0.98
N PHE A 297 16.14 2.50 1.00
CA PHE A 297 15.47 3.80 0.95
C PHE A 297 14.32 3.88 1.97
N ILE A 298 14.10 5.09 2.47
CA ILE A 298 13.00 5.40 3.40
C ILE A 298 11.73 5.63 2.59
N PHE A 299 10.73 4.76 2.77
CA PHE A 299 9.44 4.88 2.06
C PHE A 299 8.29 5.36 2.94
N LYS A 300 8.46 5.27 4.27
CA LYS A 300 7.45 5.69 5.25
C LYS A 300 8.12 6.24 6.50
N ILE A 301 7.50 7.26 7.09
CA ILE A 301 7.85 7.79 8.40
C ILE A 301 6.57 7.79 9.24
N GLN A 302 6.68 7.39 10.50
CA GLN A 302 5.56 7.32 11.42
C GLN A 302 6.00 7.75 12.82
N ALA A 303 5.32 8.75 13.37
CA ALA A 303 5.55 9.22 14.73
C ALA A 303 4.44 8.77 15.68
N ASN A 304 4.76 8.79 16.98
CA ASN A 304 3.81 8.60 18.07
C ASN A 304 3.03 7.28 18.03
N MET A 305 3.64 6.21 17.54
CA MET A 305 3.03 4.86 17.54
C MET A 305 2.71 4.37 18.95
N ASN A 306 3.50 4.80 19.95
CA ASN A 306 3.20 4.56 21.35
C ASN A 306 2.88 5.92 22.02
N PRO A 307 1.65 6.13 22.52
CA PRO A 307 1.30 7.37 23.21
C PRO A 307 2.15 7.70 24.44
N ALA A 308 2.73 6.66 25.07
CA ALA A 308 3.61 6.82 26.24
C ALA A 308 5.05 7.24 25.87
N HIS A 309 5.46 6.97 24.64
CA HIS A 309 6.80 7.30 24.14
C HIS A 309 6.64 8.06 22.83
N ARG A 310 7.15 9.28 22.77
CA ARG A 310 7.16 10.11 21.55
C ARG A 310 8.25 9.61 20.59
N ASP A 311 8.13 8.35 20.16
CA ASP A 311 9.03 7.72 19.21
C ASP A 311 8.61 8.04 17.77
N ARG A 312 9.61 8.22 16.94
CA ARG A 312 9.45 8.37 15.49
C ARG A 312 10.27 7.29 14.81
N LEU A 313 9.64 6.58 13.88
CA LEU A 313 10.24 5.50 13.12
C LEU A 313 10.25 5.83 11.64
N ALA A 314 11.39 5.60 11.01
CA ALA A 314 11.54 5.61 9.56
C ALA A 314 11.61 4.16 9.05
N PHE A 315 10.73 3.81 8.12
CA PHE A 315 10.69 2.48 7.53
C PHE A 315 11.61 2.44 6.32
N LEU A 316 12.63 1.62 6.42
CA LEU A 316 13.63 1.38 5.38
C LEU A 316 13.31 0.09 4.62
N ARG A 317 13.23 0.15 3.31
CA ARG A 317 13.28 -0.99 2.41
C ARG A 317 14.72 -1.29 2.05
N VAL A 318 15.24 -2.47 2.36
CA VAL A 318 16.57 -2.92 1.93
C VAL A 318 16.51 -3.30 0.46
N VAL A 319 17.40 -2.73 -0.37
CA VAL A 319 17.46 -2.96 -1.83
C VAL A 319 18.60 -3.89 -2.20
N SER A 320 19.79 -3.70 -1.64
CA SER A 320 20.97 -4.52 -1.93
C SER A 320 21.84 -4.72 -0.69
N GLY A 321 22.66 -5.75 -0.72
CA GLY A 321 23.63 -6.09 0.32
C GLY A 321 22.98 -6.47 1.64
N GLU A 322 23.81 -6.67 2.66
CA GLU A 322 23.39 -7.03 4.01
C GLU A 322 23.40 -5.79 4.91
N PHE A 323 22.26 -5.49 5.53
CA PHE A 323 22.19 -4.56 6.65
C PHE A 323 22.71 -5.23 7.92
N ARG A 324 23.55 -4.53 8.68
CA ARG A 324 24.01 -4.98 10.01
C ARG A 324 23.78 -3.88 11.04
N LYS A 325 23.24 -4.25 12.17
CA LYS A 325 23.03 -3.33 13.29
C LYS A 325 24.32 -2.59 13.67
N GLY A 326 24.22 -1.27 13.81
CA GLY A 326 25.35 -0.42 14.15
C GLY A 326 26.29 -0.08 12.99
N MET A 327 25.98 -0.51 11.76
CA MET A 327 26.78 -0.13 10.60
C MET A 327 26.74 1.37 10.35
N THR A 328 27.81 1.89 9.74
CA THR A 328 27.88 3.26 9.25
C THR A 328 27.38 3.33 7.82
N VAL A 329 26.45 4.23 7.55
CA VAL A 329 25.86 4.44 6.23
C VAL A 329 26.00 5.90 5.81
N TRP A 330 26.13 6.13 4.53
CA TRP A 330 25.96 7.45 3.93
C TRP A 330 24.45 7.74 3.79
N HIS A 331 24.04 8.93 4.22
CA HIS A 331 22.66 9.40 4.14
C HIS A 331 22.51 10.46 3.06
N SER A 332 21.70 10.19 2.05
CA SER A 332 21.54 11.06 0.86
C SER A 332 20.97 12.44 1.18
N GLY A 333 20.07 12.55 2.18
CA GLY A 333 19.41 13.79 2.56
C GLY A 333 20.36 14.79 3.21
N THR A 334 21.29 14.32 4.07
CA THR A 334 22.26 15.19 4.75
C THR A 334 23.63 15.23 4.07
N GLY A 335 23.91 14.30 3.14
CA GLY A 335 25.22 14.12 2.50
C GLY A 335 26.33 13.66 3.46
N LYS A 336 25.98 13.15 4.64
CA LYS A 336 26.92 12.75 5.69
C LYS A 336 26.80 11.27 6.02
N GLU A 337 27.86 10.73 6.60
CA GLU A 337 27.82 9.40 7.22
C GLU A 337 27.16 9.46 8.59
N MET A 338 26.41 8.42 8.91
CA MET A 338 25.75 8.25 10.19
C MET A 338 25.71 6.78 10.59
N GLN A 339 25.69 6.50 11.89
CA GLN A 339 25.55 5.16 12.42
C GLN A 339 24.08 4.83 12.62
N VAL A 340 23.62 3.70 12.05
CA VAL A 340 22.26 3.21 12.24
C VAL A 340 22.17 2.46 13.56
N ARG A 341 21.38 3.02 14.49
CA ARG A 341 21.18 2.45 15.83
C ARG A 341 19.76 1.91 15.98
N GLN A 342 19.62 0.85 16.79
CA GLN A 342 18.33 0.28 17.20
C GLN A 342 17.35 -0.03 16.05
N PRO A 343 17.75 -0.81 15.04
CA PRO A 343 16.81 -1.26 14.02
C PRO A 343 15.79 -2.22 14.63
N GLN A 344 14.54 -2.12 14.21
CA GLN A 344 13.42 -2.91 14.68
C GLN A 344 12.73 -3.62 13.51
N GLN A 345 12.23 -4.80 13.75
CA GLN A 345 11.38 -5.56 12.85
C GLN A 345 9.97 -5.65 13.44
N PHE A 346 8.97 -5.74 12.58
CA PHE A 346 7.57 -5.78 12.98
C PHE A 346 7.02 -7.19 12.76
N MET A 347 6.98 -7.98 13.81
CA MET A 347 6.38 -9.32 13.81
C MET A 347 4.95 -9.23 14.39
N ALA A 348 3.95 -9.09 13.51
CA ALA A 348 2.57 -8.86 13.93
C ALA A 348 2.44 -7.68 14.93
N ASP A 349 2.16 -7.96 16.20
CA ASP A 349 2.00 -6.93 17.25
C ASP A 349 3.29 -6.61 18.02
N GLU A 350 4.36 -7.38 17.80
CA GLU A 350 5.60 -7.26 18.57
C GLU A 350 6.71 -6.59 17.76
N ARG A 351 7.54 -5.80 18.45
CA ARG A 351 8.74 -5.19 17.90
C ARG A 351 9.95 -5.94 18.41
N GLU A 352 10.73 -6.48 17.50
CA GLU A 352 11.97 -7.16 17.82
C GLU A 352 13.17 -6.39 17.30
N GLY A 353 14.28 -6.47 18.01
CA GLY A 353 15.56 -5.93 17.54
C GLY A 353 16.11 -6.77 16.39
N VAL A 354 16.53 -6.11 15.31
CA VAL A 354 17.13 -6.75 14.13
C VAL A 354 18.64 -6.64 14.18
N GLU A 355 19.32 -7.76 14.07
CA GLU A 355 20.78 -7.77 13.93
C GLU A 355 21.20 -7.65 12.46
N ASN A 356 20.54 -8.39 11.56
CA ASN A 356 20.82 -8.42 10.13
C ASN A 356 19.50 -8.33 9.34
N ALA A 357 19.55 -7.67 8.18
CA ALA A 357 18.45 -7.67 7.20
C ALA A 357 19.00 -7.71 5.77
N TYR A 358 18.21 -8.23 4.84
CA TYR A 358 18.62 -8.53 3.47
C TYR A 358 17.68 -7.87 2.46
N PRO A 359 18.05 -7.82 1.17
CA PRO A 359 17.19 -7.25 0.14
C PRO A 359 15.80 -7.86 0.18
N GLY A 360 14.80 -7.01 0.19
CA GLY A 360 13.41 -7.43 0.41
C GLY A 360 12.88 -7.08 1.79
N ASP A 361 13.72 -7.09 2.82
CA ASP A 361 13.29 -6.81 4.18
C ASP A 361 12.91 -5.34 4.39
N ILE A 362 12.00 -5.15 5.32
CA ILE A 362 11.59 -3.84 5.81
C ILE A 362 11.96 -3.74 7.28
N ILE A 363 12.75 -2.72 7.60
CA ILE A 363 13.17 -2.46 8.97
C ILE A 363 12.77 -1.06 9.41
N GLY A 364 12.35 -0.91 10.66
CA GLY A 364 12.10 0.37 11.30
C GLY A 364 13.38 0.91 11.94
N LEU A 365 13.73 2.13 11.59
CA LEU A 365 14.86 2.84 12.19
C LEU A 365 14.33 3.91 13.14
N PHE A 366 14.89 3.98 14.34
CA PHE A 366 14.62 5.12 15.22
C PHE A 366 15.04 6.42 14.53
N ASP A 367 14.12 7.37 14.42
CA ASP A 367 14.33 8.63 13.72
C ASP A 367 14.40 9.82 14.71
N PRO A 368 15.58 10.40 14.91
CA PRO A 368 15.71 11.64 15.71
C PRO A 368 15.21 12.91 14.98
N GLY A 369 14.47 12.77 13.86
CA GLY A 369 14.00 13.87 13.04
C GLY A 369 14.92 14.20 11.86
N VAL A 370 15.76 13.25 11.45
CA VAL A 370 16.77 13.43 10.39
C VAL A 370 16.29 12.87 9.06
N TYR A 371 15.58 11.75 9.08
CA TYR A 371 15.13 11.07 7.85
C TYR A 371 13.96 11.78 7.17
N ARG A 372 13.95 11.70 5.85
CA ARG A 372 12.85 12.18 4.99
C ARG A 372 12.41 11.06 4.06
N LEU A 373 11.16 11.15 3.58
CA LEU A 373 10.63 10.23 2.58
C LEU A 373 11.49 10.29 1.30
N GLY A 374 11.89 9.11 0.81
CA GLY A 374 12.77 8.96 -0.36
C GLY A 374 14.26 9.09 -0.06
N ASP A 375 14.67 9.30 1.20
CA ASP A 375 16.09 9.28 1.54
C ASP A 375 16.70 7.90 1.28
N THR A 376 17.89 7.90 0.69
CA THR A 376 18.68 6.69 0.46
C THR A 376 19.76 6.55 1.54
N LEU A 377 19.90 5.34 2.08
CA LEU A 377 20.99 4.93 2.95
C LEU A 377 21.84 3.91 2.20
N SER A 378 23.16 4.12 2.16
CA SER A 378 24.08 3.20 1.47
C SER A 378 25.42 3.08 2.19
N ALA A 379 26.11 1.96 2.03
CA ALA A 379 27.44 1.74 2.59
C ALA A 379 28.39 1.21 1.51
N GLY A 380 29.62 1.74 1.51
CA GLY A 380 30.64 1.41 0.50
C GLY A 380 30.50 2.19 -0.81
N TRP A 381 29.46 2.97 -0.98
CA TRP A 381 29.18 3.82 -2.14
C TRP A 381 28.21 4.96 -1.79
N LYS A 382 28.02 5.90 -2.71
CA LYS A 382 27.10 7.04 -2.54
C LYS A 382 26.14 7.06 -3.71
N ILE A 383 24.95 6.51 -3.52
CA ILE A 383 23.90 6.46 -4.54
C ILE A 383 22.62 7.11 -4.03
N ARG A 384 21.74 7.47 -4.96
CA ARG A 384 20.40 7.98 -4.67
C ARG A 384 19.38 7.21 -5.50
N PHE A 385 18.41 6.63 -4.86
CA PHE A 385 17.24 6.07 -5.55
C PHE A 385 16.30 7.19 -5.97
N ASP A 386 15.48 6.91 -6.98
CA ASP A 386 14.44 7.83 -7.41
C ASP A 386 13.54 8.21 -6.25
N LYS A 387 13.25 9.52 -6.17
CA LYS A 387 12.34 10.05 -5.14
C LYS A 387 10.94 9.47 -5.33
N ILE A 388 10.26 9.26 -4.20
CA ILE A 388 8.85 8.88 -4.17
C ILE A 388 8.06 10.06 -4.73
N PRO A 389 7.19 9.85 -5.75
CA PRO A 389 6.36 10.91 -6.30
C PRO A 389 5.43 11.48 -5.22
N VAL A 390 5.30 12.79 -5.16
CA VAL A 390 4.32 13.50 -4.33
C VAL A 390 3.27 14.07 -5.26
N PHE A 391 2.03 13.58 -5.13
CA PHE A 391 0.91 14.01 -5.95
C PHE A 391 0.31 15.32 -5.41
N ALA A 392 -0.23 16.14 -6.31
CA ALA A 392 -0.91 17.36 -5.92
C ALA A 392 -2.16 17.03 -5.06
N PRO A 393 -2.39 17.71 -3.93
CA PRO A 393 -3.62 17.57 -3.16
C PRO A 393 -4.83 18.15 -3.91
N GLU A 394 -6.02 17.64 -3.57
CA GLU A 394 -7.29 18.00 -4.22
C GLU A 394 -8.23 18.83 -3.32
N ARG A 395 -7.91 18.89 -2.02
CA ARG A 395 -8.67 19.62 -1.01
C ARG A 395 -7.74 20.49 -0.18
N PHE A 396 -8.20 21.70 0.12
CA PHE A 396 -7.39 22.68 0.85
C PHE A 396 -8.16 23.31 1.99
N ALA A 397 -7.46 23.55 3.09
CA ALA A 397 -8.00 24.29 4.21
C ALA A 397 -6.94 25.22 4.81
N ARG A 398 -7.37 26.41 5.24
CA ARG A 398 -6.59 27.27 6.11
C ARG A 398 -6.72 26.74 7.53
N VAL A 399 -5.59 26.62 8.22
CA VAL A 399 -5.55 26.04 9.56
C VAL A 399 -4.83 26.96 10.53
N ARG A 400 -5.37 27.03 11.75
CA ARG A 400 -4.78 27.79 12.85
C ARG A 400 -5.15 27.17 14.21
N PRO A 401 -4.32 27.32 15.24
CA PRO A 401 -4.72 26.86 16.57
C PRO A 401 -5.85 27.72 17.12
N LEU A 402 -6.80 27.08 17.82
CA LEU A 402 -7.88 27.80 18.52
C LEU A 402 -7.30 28.70 19.62
N ASP A 403 -6.29 28.18 20.34
CA ASP A 403 -5.55 28.90 21.36
C ASP A 403 -4.18 29.36 20.79
N SER A 404 -4.00 30.67 20.66
CA SER A 404 -2.76 31.28 20.15
C SER A 404 -1.52 30.95 21.00
N MET A 405 -1.69 30.64 22.29
CA MET A 405 -0.58 30.23 23.15
C MET A 405 0.00 28.86 22.78
N LYS A 406 -0.76 28.04 22.09
CA LYS A 406 -0.33 26.73 21.58
C LYS A 406 0.32 26.77 20.19
N ARG A 407 0.69 27.97 19.69
CA ARG A 407 1.30 28.13 18.36
C ARG A 407 2.54 27.26 18.14
N LYS A 408 3.40 27.11 19.16
CA LYS A 408 4.60 26.25 19.06
C LYS A 408 4.24 24.78 18.85
N GLN A 409 3.29 24.27 19.63
CA GLN A 409 2.80 22.88 19.51
C GLN A 409 2.11 22.66 18.17
N PHE A 410 1.32 23.63 17.72
CA PHE A 410 0.66 23.63 16.42
C PHE A 410 1.67 23.50 15.28
N VAL A 411 2.66 24.40 15.20
CA VAL A 411 3.68 24.37 14.14
C VAL A 411 4.43 23.04 14.17
N LYS A 412 4.86 22.58 15.36
CA LYS A 412 5.53 21.29 15.50
C LYS A 412 4.67 20.12 15.00
N GLY A 413 3.38 20.10 15.34
CA GLY A 413 2.46 19.04 14.91
C GLY A 413 2.22 19.07 13.40
N ILE A 414 1.99 20.24 12.82
CA ILE A 414 1.83 20.41 11.37
C ILE A 414 3.08 19.96 10.62
N ASP A 415 4.26 20.39 11.05
CA ASP A 415 5.53 20.02 10.40
C ASP A 415 5.77 18.49 10.48
N GLN A 416 5.53 17.86 11.64
CA GLN A 416 5.68 16.42 11.78
C GLN A 416 4.70 15.64 10.89
N LEU A 417 3.42 16.04 10.86
CA LEU A 417 2.42 15.39 10.01
C LEU A 417 2.72 15.55 8.51
N ALA A 418 3.30 16.68 8.13
CA ALA A 418 3.79 16.90 6.77
C ALA A 418 5.02 16.04 6.43
N GLU A 419 5.95 15.87 7.37
CA GLU A 419 7.12 15.00 7.20
C GLU A 419 6.76 13.51 7.11
N GLU A 420 5.69 13.08 7.79
CA GLU A 420 5.11 11.75 7.64
C GLU A 420 4.37 11.59 6.29
N GLY A 421 4.06 12.72 5.63
CA GLY A 421 3.27 12.77 4.41
C GLY A 421 1.77 12.59 4.61
N ALA A 422 1.27 12.69 5.84
CA ALA A 422 -0.16 12.64 6.14
C ALA A 422 -0.92 13.84 5.56
N ILE A 423 -0.23 14.96 5.40
CA ILE A 423 -0.71 16.21 4.83
C ILE A 423 0.39 16.87 3.99
N GLN A 424 0.01 17.77 3.10
CA GLN A 424 0.93 18.71 2.47
C GLN A 424 0.71 20.10 3.03
N THR A 425 1.78 20.86 3.27
CA THR A 425 1.71 22.20 3.84
C THR A 425 2.17 23.25 2.86
N PHE A 426 1.44 24.34 2.83
CA PHE A 426 1.76 25.50 2.03
C PHE A 426 1.68 26.76 2.88
N ARG A 427 2.44 27.78 2.51
CA ARG A 427 2.48 29.06 3.18
C ARG A 427 2.08 30.17 2.22
N ARG A 428 1.34 31.13 2.73
CA ARG A 428 0.87 32.29 2.00
C ARG A 428 1.13 33.56 2.84
N ASN A 429 1.62 34.60 2.20
CA ASN A 429 1.99 35.86 2.84
C ASN A 429 1.30 37.06 2.17
N GLU A 430 -0.03 37.08 2.05
CA GLU A 430 -0.73 38.19 1.37
C GLU A 430 -1.01 39.41 2.26
N THR A 431 -1.06 39.22 3.57
CA THR A 431 -1.45 40.31 4.53
C THR A 431 -0.35 40.62 5.55
N GLY A 432 0.90 40.18 5.31
CA GLY A 432 1.98 40.31 6.28
C GLY A 432 1.92 39.30 7.44
N LEU A 433 0.87 38.47 7.50
CA LEU A 433 0.73 37.35 8.41
C LEU A 433 0.90 36.03 7.64
N GLU A 434 1.75 35.18 8.15
CA GLU A 434 1.96 33.84 7.59
C GLU A 434 0.71 32.97 7.83
N GLU A 435 0.02 32.60 6.73
CA GLU A 435 -1.11 31.68 6.75
C GLU A 435 -0.65 30.24 6.43
N PHE A 436 -1.05 29.28 7.25
CA PHE A 436 -0.85 27.85 6.97
C PHE A 436 -2.04 27.31 6.19
N ILE A 437 -1.75 26.83 4.98
CA ILE A 437 -2.69 26.07 4.16
C ILE A 437 -2.28 24.61 4.20
N VAL A 438 -3.23 23.74 4.51
CA VAL A 438 -3.07 22.29 4.44
C VAL A 438 -3.77 21.78 3.19
N GLY A 439 -3.03 21.00 2.41
CA GLY A 439 -3.55 20.26 1.26
C GLY A 439 -3.63 18.77 1.57
N VAL A 440 -4.73 18.12 1.17
CA VAL A 440 -5.00 16.70 1.34
C VAL A 440 -5.70 16.15 0.09
N VAL A 441 -5.71 14.82 -0.05
CA VAL A 441 -6.41 14.16 -1.16
C VAL A 441 -7.92 14.09 -0.88
N GLY A 442 -8.32 13.75 0.35
CA GLY A 442 -9.72 13.57 0.72
C GLY A 442 -10.11 14.18 2.07
N GLU A 443 -11.42 14.31 2.30
CA GLU A 443 -11.97 14.98 3.49
C GLU A 443 -11.63 14.29 4.81
N LEU A 444 -11.54 12.95 4.82
CA LEU A 444 -11.20 12.20 6.04
C LEU A 444 -9.80 12.52 6.58
N GLN A 445 -8.86 12.93 5.72
CA GLN A 445 -7.53 13.34 6.17
C GLN A 445 -7.58 14.60 7.07
N PHE A 446 -8.54 15.49 6.87
CA PHE A 446 -8.75 16.63 7.77
C PHE A 446 -9.26 16.20 9.15
N ASP A 447 -10.10 15.16 9.21
CA ASP A 447 -10.57 14.62 10.49
C ASP A 447 -9.40 13.96 11.24
N VAL A 448 -8.55 13.22 10.51
CA VAL A 448 -7.33 12.62 11.06
C VAL A 448 -6.36 13.70 11.55
N LEU A 449 -6.16 14.77 10.77
CA LEU A 449 -5.36 15.92 11.17
C LEU A 449 -5.86 16.53 12.47
N THR A 450 -7.16 16.81 12.57
CA THR A 450 -7.79 17.40 13.75
C THR A 450 -7.64 16.49 14.96
N TYR A 451 -7.92 15.19 14.79
CA TYR A 451 -7.77 14.19 15.84
C TYR A 451 -6.32 14.10 16.34
N ARG A 452 -5.34 13.98 15.44
CA ARG A 452 -3.92 13.83 15.78
C ARG A 452 -3.36 15.09 16.45
N LEU A 453 -3.69 16.29 15.96
CA LEU A 453 -3.26 17.52 16.61
C LEU A 453 -3.81 17.64 18.04
N LYS A 454 -5.05 17.20 18.26
CA LYS A 454 -5.65 17.22 19.59
C LYS A 454 -5.04 16.16 20.51
N SER A 455 -4.98 14.91 20.06
CA SER A 455 -4.52 13.78 20.89
C SER A 455 -3.02 13.77 21.15
N GLU A 456 -2.20 14.12 20.14
CA GLU A 456 -0.73 14.01 20.23
C GLU A 456 -0.07 15.31 20.68
N TYR A 457 -0.63 16.46 20.30
CA TYR A 457 -0.04 17.79 20.56
C TYR A 457 -0.86 18.66 21.51
N GLY A 458 -2.07 18.23 21.87
CA GLY A 458 -2.99 18.97 22.73
C GLY A 458 -3.52 20.26 22.11
N VAL A 459 -3.61 20.33 20.78
CA VAL A 459 -4.00 21.51 20.01
C VAL A 459 -5.39 21.31 19.44
N ASP A 460 -6.34 22.15 19.82
CA ASP A 460 -7.61 22.28 19.13
C ASP A 460 -7.45 23.18 17.91
N LEU A 461 -7.98 22.75 16.76
CA LEU A 461 -7.79 23.36 15.46
C LEU A 461 -9.01 24.16 15.00
N LEU A 462 -8.78 25.37 14.49
CA LEU A 462 -9.72 26.07 13.64
C LEU A 462 -9.35 25.82 12.18
N MET A 463 -10.35 25.46 11.38
CA MET A 463 -10.16 25.06 10.00
C MET A 463 -11.22 25.69 9.10
N ASP A 464 -10.74 26.48 8.15
CA ASP A 464 -11.56 27.13 7.14
C ASP A 464 -11.31 26.44 5.79
N ARG A 465 -12.31 25.75 5.20
CA ARG A 465 -12.22 25.14 3.88
C ARG A 465 -12.03 26.20 2.81
N LEU A 466 -11.14 25.92 1.85
CA LEU A 466 -10.86 26.77 0.70
C LEU A 466 -11.47 26.18 -0.57
N SER A 467 -11.84 27.06 -1.51
CA SER A 467 -12.46 26.68 -2.78
C SER A 467 -11.49 26.10 -3.81
N TYR A 468 -10.20 26.13 -3.52
CA TYR A 468 -9.20 25.58 -4.43
C TYR A 468 -9.35 24.08 -4.62
N ARG A 469 -9.13 23.63 -5.86
CA ARG A 469 -9.12 22.22 -6.24
C ARG A 469 -7.79 21.78 -6.81
N TYR A 470 -6.95 22.73 -7.24
CA TYR A 470 -5.67 22.44 -7.86
C TYR A 470 -4.58 23.30 -7.25
N VAL A 471 -3.43 22.70 -7.04
CA VAL A 471 -2.15 23.38 -6.83
C VAL A 471 -1.23 23.01 -7.98
N ARG A 472 -0.46 23.99 -8.46
CA ARG A 472 0.54 23.80 -9.51
C ARG A 472 1.84 24.47 -9.09
N TRP A 473 2.94 23.74 -9.26
CA TRP A 473 4.28 24.26 -9.03
C TRP A 473 4.74 25.01 -10.26
N MET A 474 5.40 26.14 -10.04
CA MET A 474 6.00 26.93 -11.13
C MET A 474 7.39 26.35 -11.45
N GLU A 475 7.52 25.67 -12.60
CA GLU A 475 8.82 25.18 -13.11
C GLU A 475 9.59 26.28 -13.80
N ALA A 476 8.89 27.14 -14.55
CA ALA A 476 9.41 28.35 -15.16
C ALA A 476 8.35 29.45 -15.13
N ALA A 477 8.77 30.66 -14.91
CA ALA A 477 7.91 31.84 -14.95
C ALA A 477 8.59 32.97 -15.73
N PRO A 478 7.81 33.71 -16.56
CA PRO A 478 8.34 34.84 -17.35
C PRO A 478 8.63 36.08 -16.50
N ALA A 479 8.10 36.13 -15.29
CA ALA A 479 8.19 37.23 -14.34
C ALA A 479 8.20 36.71 -12.91
N ALA A 480 8.44 37.60 -11.92
CA ALA A 480 8.27 37.29 -10.52
C ALA A 480 6.83 36.83 -10.22
N PRO A 481 6.61 35.92 -9.25
CA PRO A 481 5.27 35.39 -8.96
C PRO A 481 4.20 36.48 -8.75
N GLU A 482 4.57 37.60 -8.13
CA GLU A 482 3.72 38.78 -7.87
C GLU A 482 3.27 39.51 -9.15
N ASP A 483 4.08 39.47 -10.20
CA ASP A 483 3.81 40.20 -11.46
C ASP A 483 3.00 39.38 -12.47
N LEU A 484 2.71 38.11 -12.18
CA LEU A 484 1.92 37.25 -13.05
C LEU A 484 0.48 37.74 -13.16
N GLN A 485 -0.06 37.76 -14.40
CA GLN A 485 -1.46 38.09 -14.68
C GLN A 485 -2.36 36.89 -14.35
N LEU A 486 -2.96 36.92 -13.18
CA LEU A 486 -3.81 35.84 -12.65
C LEU A 486 -5.25 36.32 -12.47
N THR A 487 -6.20 35.39 -12.36
CA THR A 487 -7.58 35.68 -11.96
C THR A 487 -7.63 36.08 -10.48
N SER A 488 -8.68 36.79 -10.07
CA SER A 488 -8.91 37.17 -8.68
C SER A 488 -9.11 35.97 -7.73
N THR A 489 -9.45 34.80 -8.30
CA THR A 489 -9.64 33.53 -7.55
C THR A 489 -8.39 32.68 -7.50
N THR A 490 -7.32 33.06 -8.22
CA THR A 490 -6.02 32.34 -8.19
C THR A 490 -5.14 32.94 -7.09
N ALA A 491 -4.63 32.08 -6.21
CA ALA A 491 -3.77 32.53 -5.14
C ALA A 491 -2.32 32.06 -5.33
N ARG A 492 -1.40 32.80 -4.76
CA ARG A 492 0.05 32.52 -4.74
C ARG A 492 0.44 31.94 -3.40
N GLY A 493 1.46 31.09 -3.38
CA GLY A 493 2.02 30.57 -2.14
C GLY A 493 3.34 29.85 -2.37
N PHE A 494 3.80 29.19 -1.32
CA PHE A 494 5.01 28.39 -1.34
C PHE A 494 4.73 27.04 -0.68
N ASP A 495 5.33 25.98 -1.18
CA ASP A 495 5.32 24.69 -0.50
C ASP A 495 6.27 24.68 0.72
N ALA A 496 6.31 23.58 1.46
CA ALA A 496 7.18 23.42 2.63
C ALA A 496 8.70 23.54 2.31
N ALA A 497 9.08 23.29 1.05
CA ALA A 497 10.46 23.44 0.58
C ALA A 497 10.78 24.85 0.06
N GLY A 498 9.79 25.76 0.05
CA GLY A 498 9.90 27.13 -0.45
C GLY A 498 9.79 27.24 -1.97
N ASN A 499 9.29 26.21 -2.66
CA ASN A 499 9.00 26.32 -4.09
C ASN A 499 7.71 27.10 -4.31
N PRO A 500 7.68 28.04 -5.29
CA PRO A 500 6.50 28.82 -5.57
C PRO A 500 5.37 27.97 -6.18
N VAL A 501 4.15 28.17 -5.70
CA VAL A 501 2.95 27.48 -6.15
C VAL A 501 1.82 28.44 -6.46
N LEU A 502 0.92 28.02 -7.35
CA LEU A 502 -0.35 28.69 -7.63
C LEU A 502 -1.50 27.76 -7.26
N PHE A 503 -2.53 28.32 -6.61
CA PHE A 503 -3.78 27.64 -6.27
C PHE A 503 -4.89 28.07 -7.21
N PHE A 504 -5.63 27.11 -7.76
CA PHE A 504 -6.69 27.32 -8.72
C PHE A 504 -7.99 26.63 -8.27
N GLU A 505 -9.12 27.25 -8.59
CA GLU A 505 -10.45 26.68 -8.33
C GLU A 505 -10.90 25.72 -9.44
N ASN A 506 -10.43 25.90 -10.67
CA ASN A 506 -10.84 25.13 -11.84
C ASN A 506 -9.77 25.14 -12.95
N ASP A 507 -9.90 24.20 -13.90
CA ASP A 507 -8.99 24.04 -15.04
C ASP A 507 -8.95 25.24 -15.99
N TRP A 508 -10.04 26.00 -16.08
CA TRP A 508 -10.08 27.18 -16.92
C TRP A 508 -9.09 28.24 -16.42
N SER A 509 -9.03 28.47 -15.11
CA SER A 509 -8.11 29.45 -14.52
C SER A 509 -6.63 29.03 -14.70
N ILE A 510 -6.32 27.72 -14.75
CA ILE A 510 -4.98 27.22 -15.09
C ILE A 510 -4.61 27.60 -16.53
N ARG A 511 -5.49 27.28 -17.47
CA ARG A 511 -5.28 27.60 -18.90
C ARG A 511 -5.13 29.10 -19.11
N LEU A 512 -6.00 29.92 -18.53
CA LEU A 512 -5.93 31.35 -18.62
C LEU A 512 -4.64 31.94 -18.07
N ALA A 513 -4.13 31.41 -16.93
CA ALA A 513 -2.86 31.83 -16.37
C ALA A 513 -1.71 31.57 -17.34
N GLN A 514 -1.68 30.40 -17.99
CA GLN A 514 -0.66 30.09 -19.01
C GLN A 514 -0.78 30.92 -20.29
N GLU A 515 -1.98 31.17 -20.75
CA GLU A 515 -2.23 32.02 -21.92
C GLU A 515 -1.80 33.49 -21.71
N LYS A 516 -2.12 34.06 -20.54
CA LYS A 516 -1.75 35.44 -20.20
C LYS A 516 -0.28 35.63 -19.89
N ASN A 517 0.39 34.60 -19.42
CA ASN A 517 1.80 34.64 -19.03
C ASN A 517 2.60 33.70 -19.92
N LYS A 518 2.91 34.12 -21.15
CA LYS A 518 3.68 33.28 -22.10
C LYS A 518 5.05 32.89 -21.52
N GLY A 519 5.29 31.57 -21.43
CA GLY A 519 6.49 31.00 -20.80
C GLY A 519 6.27 30.56 -19.36
N LEU A 520 5.06 30.66 -18.81
CA LEU A 520 4.69 30.05 -17.53
C LEU A 520 4.52 28.53 -17.70
N ALA A 521 5.45 27.75 -17.14
CA ALA A 521 5.37 26.31 -17.06
C ALA A 521 4.90 25.89 -15.67
N LEU A 522 3.82 25.11 -15.64
CA LEU A 522 3.18 24.62 -14.43
C LEU A 522 3.23 23.09 -14.38
N SER A 523 3.64 22.54 -13.24
CA SER A 523 3.71 21.10 -12.97
C SER A 523 2.66 20.66 -11.95
N GLU A 524 2.16 19.43 -12.10
CA GLU A 524 1.31 18.75 -11.12
C GLU A 524 2.12 18.08 -10.01
N ILE A 525 3.42 17.98 -10.20
CA ILE A 525 4.35 17.32 -9.28
C ILE A 525 5.33 18.36 -8.74
N ALA A 526 5.62 18.30 -7.45
CA ALA A 526 6.59 19.17 -6.80
C ALA A 526 7.95 19.08 -7.49
N PRO A 527 8.62 20.23 -7.78
CA PRO A 527 9.91 20.24 -8.47
C PRO A 527 10.96 19.48 -7.67
N ARG A 528 11.77 18.69 -8.38
CA ARG A 528 12.91 18.00 -7.79
C ARG A 528 13.98 19.06 -7.48
N LYS A 529 14.20 19.43 -6.22
CA LYS A 529 15.44 20.12 -5.89
C LYS A 529 16.59 19.17 -6.14
N LEU A 530 17.31 19.38 -7.22
CA LEU A 530 18.67 18.89 -7.38
C LEU A 530 19.52 19.59 -6.29
N GLY A 531 19.70 18.90 -5.14
CA GLY A 531 20.58 19.37 -4.07
C GLY A 531 22.01 19.06 -4.38
#